data_96547d44143ebeaa6c85a7648909662a
#
_entry.id   96547d44143ebeaa6c85a7648909662a
#
_cell.length_a   1.000
_cell.length_b   1.000
_cell.length_c   1.000
_cell.angle_alpha   90.00
_cell.angle_beta   90.00
_cell.angle_gamma   90.00
#
_symmetry.space_group_name_H-M   'P 1'
#
loop_
_entity.id
_entity.type
_entity.pdbx_description
1 polymer ?
#
loop_
_entity_poly.entity_id
_entity_poly.type
_entity_poly.pdbx_seq_one_letter_code
_entity_poly.pdbx_strand_id
1 'polypeptide(L)'
;MLFRSSIGNYDNTLANGVTWYFKEKGQHFVYRCINRLDRDTTGALILAKNPYSAAVLSAQMKHRQIRRTYLAIVQGITPEQGTIDAPIGRTADSTIERQVDFANGESAVTHYERLATYHSYSLIELHLETGRTHQIRVHMKYIGHPLPGDFLYNPDYRIIKRQPLHSFQLEFAHPVTGENMCITAPVPEDFADAFHRS
;
A
#
# COMPACT_ATOMS: atom_id res chain seq x y z
N MET A 1 1.50 7.63 -11.48
CA MET A 1 0.89 6.66 -12.43
C MET A 1 -0.29 5.98 -11.74
N LEU A 2 -1.43 5.84 -12.40
CA LEU A 2 -2.57 5.10 -11.84
C LEU A 2 -2.32 3.59 -11.92
N PHE A 3 -2.70 2.86 -10.89
CA PHE A 3 -2.47 1.42 -10.79
C PHE A 3 -3.30 0.59 -11.80
N ARG A 4 -4.57 0.96 -12.01
CA ARG A 4 -5.50 0.33 -12.94
C ARG A 4 -6.27 1.37 -13.72
N SER A 5 -6.70 1.01 -14.92
CA SER A 5 -7.75 1.76 -15.63
C SER A 5 -9.01 1.78 -14.76
N SER A 6 -9.57 2.95 -14.61
CA SER A 6 -10.86 3.22 -13.98
C SER A 6 -11.70 4.05 -14.96
N ILE A 7 -12.98 4.20 -14.70
CA ILE A 7 -13.85 5.04 -15.55
C ILE A 7 -13.19 6.42 -15.71
N GLY A 8 -12.88 6.81 -16.93
CA GLY A 8 -12.20 8.08 -17.28
C GLY A 8 -10.65 8.04 -17.22
N ASN A 9 -10.03 6.92 -16.83
CA ASN A 9 -8.55 6.78 -16.74
C ASN A 9 -8.12 5.47 -17.43
N TYR A 10 -8.10 5.46 -18.74
CA TYR A 10 -7.76 4.27 -19.53
C TYR A 10 -6.30 4.23 -19.95
N ASP A 11 -5.62 5.37 -19.95
CA ASP A 11 -4.23 5.55 -20.36
C ASP A 11 -3.32 5.88 -19.19
N ASN A 12 -1.99 5.73 -19.40
CA ASN A 12 -0.95 6.04 -18.42
C ASN A 12 -1.09 5.28 -17.08
N THR A 13 -1.66 4.07 -17.12
CA THR A 13 -1.74 3.19 -15.95
C THR A 13 -0.53 2.25 -15.89
N LEU A 14 -0.26 1.70 -14.71
CA LEU A 14 0.75 0.64 -14.56
C LEU A 14 0.45 -0.55 -15.48
N ALA A 15 -0.84 -0.90 -15.66
CA ALA A 15 -1.25 -1.97 -16.57
C ALA A 15 -0.81 -1.69 -18.01
N ASN A 16 -0.96 -0.46 -18.49
CA ASN A 16 -0.49 -0.06 -19.82
C ASN A 16 1.04 -0.20 -19.93
N GLY A 17 1.79 0.34 -18.96
CA GLY A 17 3.25 0.29 -18.96
C GLY A 17 3.80 -1.13 -18.91
N VAL A 18 3.24 -2.01 -18.06
CA VAL A 18 3.67 -3.40 -17.98
C VAL A 18 3.31 -4.19 -19.24
N THR A 19 2.12 -3.97 -19.79
CA THR A 19 1.72 -4.64 -21.06
C THR A 19 2.62 -4.20 -22.21
N TRP A 20 2.96 -2.92 -22.29
CA TRP A 20 3.91 -2.42 -23.27
C TRP A 20 5.31 -3.05 -23.11
N TYR A 21 5.83 -3.11 -21.88
CA TYR A 21 7.13 -3.74 -21.58
C TYR A 21 7.22 -5.19 -22.08
N PHE A 22 6.17 -6.00 -21.87
CA PHE A 22 6.16 -7.39 -22.34
C PHE A 22 5.99 -7.47 -23.86
N LYS A 23 5.22 -6.56 -24.46
CA LYS A 23 5.08 -6.47 -25.93
C LYS A 23 6.42 -6.17 -26.61
N GLU A 24 7.20 -5.22 -26.10
CA GLU A 24 8.56 -4.92 -26.59
C GLU A 24 9.51 -6.13 -26.50
N LYS A 25 9.29 -7.04 -25.56
CA LYS A 25 10.02 -8.30 -25.43
C LYS A 25 9.46 -9.44 -26.29
N GLY A 26 8.50 -9.18 -27.15
CA GLY A 26 7.84 -10.20 -27.98
C GLY A 26 7.02 -11.22 -27.16
N GLN A 27 6.63 -10.89 -25.94
CA GLN A 27 5.89 -11.77 -25.05
C GLN A 27 4.42 -11.34 -24.93
N HIS A 28 3.51 -12.30 -25.09
CA HIS A 28 2.11 -12.08 -24.79
C HIS A 28 1.89 -12.01 -23.27
N PHE A 29 1.34 -10.91 -22.79
CA PHE A 29 1.08 -10.69 -21.37
C PHE A 29 -0.35 -10.22 -21.13
N VAL A 30 -1.03 -10.84 -20.18
CA VAL A 30 -2.30 -10.38 -19.64
C VAL A 30 -2.05 -9.88 -18.22
N TYR A 31 -2.47 -8.64 -17.93
CA TYR A 31 -2.25 -8.00 -16.64
C TYR A 31 -3.03 -8.71 -15.53
N ARG A 32 -2.33 -9.41 -14.64
CA ARG A 32 -2.87 -10.14 -13.48
C ARG A 32 -2.17 -9.68 -12.22
N CYS A 33 -2.75 -8.72 -11.55
CA CYS A 33 -2.20 -8.18 -10.32
C CYS A 33 -2.77 -8.89 -9.10
N ILE A 34 -1.89 -9.31 -8.20
CA ILE A 34 -2.24 -10.07 -6.99
C ILE A 34 -2.57 -9.13 -5.84
N ASN A 35 -1.80 -8.06 -5.67
CA ASN A 35 -2.06 -6.99 -4.72
C ASN A 35 -2.14 -5.64 -5.43
N ARG A 36 -2.68 -4.65 -4.77
CA ARG A 36 -2.80 -3.28 -5.31
C ARG A 36 -2.17 -2.27 -4.39
N LEU A 37 -1.68 -1.20 -4.96
CA LEU A 37 -1.27 0.00 -4.24
C LEU A 37 -2.25 1.12 -4.55
N ASP A 38 -2.43 2.04 -3.61
CA ASP A 38 -3.20 3.26 -3.86
C ASP A 38 -2.45 4.17 -4.83
N ARG A 39 -3.15 5.12 -5.45
CA ARG A 39 -2.51 6.18 -6.22
C ARG A 39 -1.48 6.87 -5.33
N ASP A 40 -0.29 7.11 -5.86
CA ASP A 40 0.83 7.77 -5.19
C ASP A 40 1.50 6.96 -4.04
N THR A 41 1.05 5.73 -3.75
CA THR A 41 1.80 4.76 -2.94
C THR A 41 2.86 4.10 -3.80
N THR A 42 4.09 4.08 -3.32
CA THR A 42 5.25 3.47 -4.02
C THR A 42 5.53 2.06 -3.50
N GLY A 43 6.46 1.35 -4.14
CA GLY A 43 6.99 0.08 -3.67
C GLY A 43 6.60 -1.13 -4.48
N ALA A 44 6.75 -2.31 -3.85
CA ALA A 44 6.61 -3.60 -4.49
C ALA A 44 5.16 -4.04 -4.68
N LEU A 45 4.90 -4.69 -5.80
CA LEU A 45 3.64 -5.39 -6.09
C LEU A 45 3.92 -6.68 -6.87
N ILE A 46 2.98 -7.62 -6.82
CA ILE A 46 3.10 -8.92 -7.47
C ILE A 46 2.22 -8.96 -8.72
N LEU A 47 2.83 -9.27 -9.86
CA LEU A 47 2.15 -9.52 -11.12
C LEU A 47 2.37 -10.98 -11.55
N ALA A 48 1.31 -11.73 -11.74
CA ALA A 48 1.39 -13.10 -12.22
C ALA A 48 1.48 -13.14 -13.75
N LYS A 49 2.48 -13.86 -14.28
CA LYS A 49 2.73 -13.95 -15.73
C LYS A 49 1.75 -14.90 -16.44
N ASN A 50 1.15 -15.84 -15.74
CA ASN A 50 0.23 -16.84 -16.29
C ASN A 50 -0.94 -17.11 -15.34
N PRO A 51 -2.03 -17.78 -15.82
CA PRO A 51 -3.23 -18.05 -15.01
C PRO A 51 -2.95 -18.95 -13.81
N TYR A 52 -2.09 -19.95 -13.92
CA TYR A 52 -1.73 -20.85 -12.82
C TYR A 52 -1.09 -20.09 -11.67
N SER A 53 -0.04 -19.30 -11.95
CA SER A 53 0.61 -18.47 -10.94
C SER A 53 -0.36 -17.47 -10.31
N ALA A 54 -1.30 -16.91 -11.10
CA ALA A 54 -2.33 -16.03 -10.58
C ALA A 54 -3.25 -16.72 -9.58
N ALA A 55 -3.69 -17.95 -9.90
CA ALA A 55 -4.56 -18.74 -9.01
C ALA A 55 -3.84 -19.08 -7.68
N VAL A 56 -2.60 -19.59 -7.75
CA VAL A 56 -1.81 -19.94 -6.57
C VAL A 56 -1.55 -18.71 -5.68
N LEU A 57 -1.06 -17.61 -6.27
CA LEU A 57 -0.76 -16.38 -5.51
C LEU A 57 -2.02 -15.72 -4.94
N SER A 58 -3.16 -15.80 -5.66
CA SER A 58 -4.44 -15.32 -5.14
C SER A 58 -4.92 -16.16 -3.95
N ALA A 59 -4.69 -17.48 -3.98
CA ALA A 59 -4.97 -18.35 -2.84
C ALA A 59 -4.07 -18.00 -1.64
N GLN A 60 -2.76 -17.82 -1.85
CA GLN A 60 -1.85 -17.35 -0.79
C GLN A 60 -2.30 -16.03 -0.19
N MET A 61 -2.72 -15.06 -1.02
CA MET A 61 -3.24 -13.76 -0.55
C MET A 61 -4.51 -13.96 0.30
N LYS A 62 -5.45 -14.77 -0.16
CA LYS A 62 -6.70 -15.08 0.56
C LYS A 62 -6.44 -15.72 1.93
N HIS A 63 -5.45 -16.60 2.01
CA HIS A 63 -5.06 -17.30 3.23
C HIS A 63 -4.01 -16.54 4.07
N ARG A 64 -3.75 -15.26 3.77
CA ARG A 64 -2.80 -14.39 4.48
C ARG A 64 -1.36 -14.93 4.53
N GLN A 65 -0.98 -15.72 3.53
CA GLN A 65 0.36 -16.30 3.39
C GLN A 65 1.36 -15.34 2.71
N ILE A 66 0.86 -14.29 2.06
CA ILE A 66 1.69 -13.20 1.54
C ILE A 66 1.83 -12.15 2.62
N ARG A 67 3.05 -12.02 3.17
CA ARG A 67 3.39 -10.97 4.13
C ARG A 67 3.73 -9.69 3.39
N ARG A 68 3.26 -8.58 3.91
CA ARG A 68 3.43 -7.25 3.30
C ARG A 68 3.90 -6.29 4.37
N THR A 69 5.11 -5.81 4.25
CA THR A 69 5.68 -4.79 5.12
C THR A 69 5.64 -3.44 4.41
N TYR A 70 5.14 -2.44 5.09
CA TYR A 70 5.08 -1.07 4.61
C TYR A 70 5.92 -0.16 5.49
N LEU A 71 6.48 0.89 4.90
CA LEU A 71 7.04 2.03 5.62
C LEU A 71 6.14 3.24 5.41
N ALA A 72 5.93 4.02 6.47
CA ALA A 72 5.20 5.28 6.38
C ALA A 72 5.83 6.36 7.28
N ILE A 73 5.76 7.62 6.83
CA ILE A 73 5.99 8.78 7.70
C ILE A 73 4.61 9.27 8.13
N VAL A 74 4.44 9.46 9.43
CA VAL A 74 3.19 9.93 10.02
C VAL A 74 3.41 11.15 10.90
N GLN A 75 2.42 12.00 11.00
CA GLN A 75 2.45 13.20 11.83
C GLN A 75 2.34 12.83 13.31
N GLY A 76 3.09 13.51 14.15
CA GLY A 76 3.14 13.26 15.60
C GLY A 76 4.09 12.11 15.98
N ILE A 77 4.29 11.95 17.27
CA ILE A 77 5.10 10.87 17.85
C ILE A 77 4.15 9.75 18.26
N THR A 78 4.17 8.66 17.52
CA THR A 78 3.35 7.48 17.83
C THR A 78 3.90 6.76 19.08
N PRO A 79 3.10 5.94 19.77
CA PRO A 79 3.63 4.90 20.64
C PRO A 79 4.68 4.02 19.92
N GLU A 80 5.53 3.31 20.64
CA GLU A 80 6.57 2.47 20.03
C GLU A 80 6.01 1.39 19.15
N GLN A 81 4.88 0.81 19.55
CA GLN A 81 4.16 -0.20 18.78
C GLN A 81 2.66 -0.14 19.07
N GLY A 82 1.86 -0.66 18.20
CA GLY A 82 0.42 -0.75 18.40
C GLY A 82 -0.30 -1.59 17.38
N THR A 83 -1.53 -1.94 17.72
CA THR A 83 -2.47 -2.62 16.83
C THR A 83 -3.72 -1.78 16.70
N ILE A 84 -4.14 -1.55 15.45
CA ILE A 84 -5.37 -0.85 15.12
C ILE A 84 -6.33 -1.90 14.57
N ASP A 85 -7.32 -2.28 15.37
CA ASP A 85 -8.41 -3.16 14.97
C ASP A 85 -9.68 -2.32 14.87
N ALA A 86 -9.94 -1.80 13.67
CA ALA A 86 -11.03 -0.88 13.41
C ALA A 86 -11.60 -1.12 12.00
N PRO A 87 -12.88 -1.49 11.88
CA PRO A 87 -13.48 -1.79 10.58
C PRO A 87 -13.55 -0.55 9.70
N ILE A 88 -13.37 -0.75 8.38
CA ILE A 88 -13.32 0.32 7.40
C ILE A 88 -14.53 0.25 6.47
N GLY A 89 -15.25 1.34 6.38
CA GLY A 89 -16.39 1.56 5.50
C GLY A 89 -16.14 2.68 4.49
N ARG A 90 -17.09 2.86 3.58
CA ARG A 90 -17.14 4.00 2.66
C ARG A 90 -17.82 5.18 3.34
N THR A 91 -17.35 6.40 3.12
CA THR A 91 -18.09 7.59 3.54
C THR A 91 -19.36 7.75 2.70
N ALA A 92 -20.43 8.27 3.30
CA ALA A 92 -21.71 8.44 2.60
C ALA A 92 -21.59 9.39 1.39
N ASP A 93 -20.79 10.44 1.53
CA ASP A 93 -20.69 11.55 0.57
C ASP A 93 -19.55 11.40 -0.45
N SER A 94 -18.81 10.27 -0.42
CA SER A 94 -17.66 10.07 -1.31
C SER A 94 -17.58 8.66 -1.88
N THR A 95 -17.35 8.57 -3.17
CA THR A 95 -17.10 7.28 -3.84
C THR A 95 -15.71 6.71 -3.60
N ILE A 96 -14.75 7.56 -3.22
CA ILE A 96 -13.34 7.19 -3.04
C ILE A 96 -12.90 7.17 -1.59
N GLU A 97 -13.43 8.06 -0.74
CA GLU A 97 -13.02 8.19 0.66
C GLU A 97 -13.49 7.00 1.50
N ARG A 98 -12.70 6.67 2.51
CA ARG A 98 -12.97 5.62 3.50
C ARG A 98 -12.85 6.21 4.90
N GLN A 99 -13.54 5.58 5.85
CA GLN A 99 -13.50 5.94 7.26
C GLN A 99 -13.58 4.69 8.13
N VAL A 100 -13.23 4.82 9.40
CA VAL A 100 -13.57 3.80 10.40
C VAL A 100 -15.08 3.79 10.58
N ASP A 101 -15.68 2.62 10.44
CA ASP A 101 -17.13 2.44 10.51
C ASP A 101 -17.44 1.13 11.28
N PHE A 102 -17.76 1.27 12.56
CA PHE A 102 -18.06 0.12 13.41
C PHE A 102 -19.44 -0.51 13.14
N ALA A 103 -20.32 0.20 12.43
CA ALA A 103 -21.66 -0.30 12.14
C ALA A 103 -21.69 -1.15 10.87
N ASN A 104 -21.01 -0.70 9.80
CA ASN A 104 -21.13 -1.31 8.46
C ASN A 104 -19.78 -1.57 7.80
N GLY A 105 -18.68 -1.29 8.47
CA GLY A 105 -17.33 -1.47 7.94
C GLY A 105 -16.91 -2.93 7.83
N GLU A 106 -16.00 -3.19 6.91
CA GLU A 106 -15.34 -4.49 6.79
C GLU A 106 -14.17 -4.57 7.79
N SER A 107 -14.01 -5.71 8.49
CA SER A 107 -12.89 -5.94 9.42
C SER A 107 -11.55 -5.57 8.82
N ALA A 108 -10.78 -4.78 9.57
CA ALA A 108 -9.46 -4.30 9.15
C ALA A 108 -8.52 -4.24 10.36
N VAL A 109 -7.34 -4.89 10.24
CA VAL A 109 -6.33 -4.95 11.29
C VAL A 109 -4.97 -4.53 10.73
N THR A 110 -4.34 -3.57 11.41
CA THR A 110 -3.01 -3.04 11.10
C THR A 110 -2.15 -3.04 12.35
N HIS A 111 -0.97 -3.65 12.27
CA HIS A 111 0.06 -3.56 13.31
C HIS A 111 1.10 -2.54 12.85
N TYR A 112 1.66 -1.79 13.80
CA TYR A 112 2.76 -0.87 13.51
C TYR A 112 3.83 -0.90 14.60
N GLU A 113 5.05 -0.58 14.18
CA GLU A 113 6.20 -0.35 15.05
C GLU A 113 6.89 0.95 14.62
N ARG A 114 7.23 1.80 15.59
CA ARG A 114 7.96 3.04 15.34
C ARG A 114 9.45 2.76 15.24
N LEU A 115 10.02 2.99 14.07
CA LEU A 115 11.45 2.80 13.82
C LEU A 115 12.29 4.00 14.25
N ALA A 116 11.78 5.22 14.06
CA ALA A 116 12.49 6.45 14.38
C ALA A 116 11.52 7.62 14.56
N THR A 117 12.02 8.68 15.19
CA THR A 117 11.34 9.97 15.29
C THR A 117 12.25 11.08 14.80
N TYR A 118 11.67 12.07 14.14
CA TYR A 118 12.37 13.29 13.78
C TYR A 118 11.41 14.47 13.88
N HIS A 119 11.75 15.46 14.73
CA HIS A 119 10.86 16.57 15.10
C HIS A 119 9.46 16.08 15.53
N SER A 120 8.43 16.46 14.80
CA SER A 120 7.03 16.10 15.07
C SER A 120 6.51 14.95 14.20
N TYR A 121 7.38 14.12 13.66
CA TYR A 121 7.00 12.99 12.79
C TYR A 121 7.61 11.68 13.29
N SER A 122 6.95 10.59 12.96
CA SER A 122 7.43 9.23 13.19
C SER A 122 7.59 8.49 11.86
N LEU A 123 8.71 7.78 11.71
CA LEU A 123 8.88 6.73 10.73
C LEU A 123 8.39 5.43 11.35
N ILE A 124 7.43 4.79 10.72
CA ILE A 124 6.83 3.55 11.20
C ILE A 124 6.90 2.44 10.17
N GLU A 125 7.08 1.22 10.66
CA GLU A 125 6.87 0.00 9.89
C GLU A 125 5.46 -0.53 10.17
N LEU A 126 4.78 -1.07 9.14
CA LEU A 126 3.41 -1.55 9.29
C LEU A 126 3.26 -2.93 8.65
N HIS A 127 2.49 -3.79 9.34
CA HIS A 127 2.10 -5.11 8.89
C HIS A 127 0.58 -5.23 8.84
N LEU A 128 0.07 -5.78 7.74
CA LEU A 128 -1.35 -5.86 7.48
C LEU A 128 -1.86 -7.30 7.58
N GLU A 129 -2.84 -7.58 8.44
CA GLU A 129 -3.61 -8.82 8.39
C GLU A 129 -4.67 -8.79 7.28
N THR A 130 -5.22 -7.64 7.01
CA THR A 130 -6.24 -7.39 6.00
C THR A 130 -5.71 -6.45 4.91
N GLY A 131 -6.48 -6.18 3.86
CA GLY A 131 -6.07 -5.30 2.77
C GLY A 131 -7.22 -4.45 2.22
N ARG A 132 -7.85 -3.66 3.09
CA ARG A 132 -8.94 -2.77 2.70
C ARG A 132 -8.41 -1.55 1.95
N THR A 133 -9.26 -0.96 1.14
CA THR A 133 -8.92 0.27 0.42
C THR A 133 -8.54 1.37 1.42
N HIS A 134 -7.40 2.03 1.21
CA HIS A 134 -6.85 3.08 2.05
C HIS A 134 -6.57 2.68 3.51
N GLN A 135 -6.48 1.39 3.83
CA GLN A 135 -6.46 0.89 5.20
C GLN A 135 -5.45 1.61 6.10
N ILE A 136 -4.16 1.65 5.73
CA ILE A 136 -3.12 2.31 6.52
C ILE A 136 -3.44 3.79 6.71
N ARG A 137 -3.85 4.47 5.66
CA ARG A 137 -4.13 5.91 5.65
C ARG A 137 -5.29 6.28 6.59
N VAL A 138 -6.36 5.47 6.56
CA VAL A 138 -7.54 5.62 7.43
C VAL A 138 -7.19 5.28 8.87
N HIS A 139 -6.50 4.17 9.12
CA HIS A 139 -6.12 3.73 10.45
C HIS A 139 -5.20 4.73 11.14
N MET A 140 -4.19 5.23 10.44
CA MET A 140 -3.28 6.22 11.03
C MET A 140 -3.97 7.55 11.30
N LYS A 141 -4.88 7.99 10.41
CA LYS A 141 -5.74 9.16 10.69
C LYS A 141 -6.63 8.92 11.92
N TYR A 142 -7.23 7.74 12.02
CA TYR A 142 -8.13 7.38 13.13
C TYR A 142 -7.47 7.48 14.50
N ILE A 143 -6.20 7.05 14.61
CA ILE A 143 -5.45 7.16 15.87
C ILE A 143 -4.73 8.51 16.06
N GLY A 144 -5.01 9.51 15.21
CA GLY A 144 -4.47 10.87 15.34
C GLY A 144 -3.07 11.09 14.73
N HIS A 145 -2.57 10.14 13.95
CA HIS A 145 -1.26 10.21 13.29
C HIS A 145 -1.37 10.10 11.76
N PRO A 146 -2.06 11.04 11.08
CA PRO A 146 -2.26 10.95 9.63
C PRO A 146 -0.94 11.09 8.87
N LEU A 147 -0.89 10.54 7.65
CA LEU A 147 0.24 10.69 6.75
C LEU A 147 0.23 12.11 6.16
N PRO A 148 1.32 12.89 6.24
CA PRO A 148 1.40 14.20 5.58
C PRO A 148 1.35 14.04 4.06
N GLY A 149 0.87 15.05 3.34
CA GLY A 149 0.78 15.02 1.87
C GLY A 149 -0.32 14.09 1.32
N ASP A 150 -1.10 13.44 2.18
CA ASP A 150 -2.23 12.64 1.77
C ASP A 150 -3.39 13.53 1.32
N PHE A 151 -3.68 13.55 0.03
CA PHE A 151 -4.66 14.46 -0.58
C PHE A 151 -6.10 14.28 -0.05
N LEU A 152 -6.44 13.11 0.52
CA LEU A 152 -7.76 12.83 1.08
C LEU A 152 -7.82 13.01 2.60
N TYR A 153 -6.77 12.58 3.29
CA TYR A 153 -6.82 12.42 4.74
C TYR A 153 -5.99 13.44 5.51
N ASN A 154 -4.96 14.02 4.89
CA ASN A 154 -4.13 15.08 5.46
C ASN A 154 -3.36 15.84 4.37
N PRO A 155 -3.98 16.82 3.69
CA PRO A 155 -3.37 17.58 2.61
C PRO A 155 -2.33 18.61 3.09
N ASP A 156 -1.47 18.22 4.01
CA ASP A 156 -0.34 18.99 4.49
C ASP A 156 0.89 18.69 3.64
N TYR A 157 1.15 19.52 2.64
CA TYR A 157 2.21 19.33 1.65
C TYR A 157 3.55 20.01 2.02
N ARG A 158 3.76 20.32 3.31
CA ARG A 158 4.99 21.01 3.76
C ARG A 158 6.25 20.19 3.54
N ILE A 159 6.21 18.89 3.85
CA ILE A 159 7.38 18.01 3.77
C ILE A 159 7.40 17.12 2.52
N ILE A 160 6.24 16.72 2.01
CA ILE A 160 6.12 15.83 0.86
C ILE A 160 4.83 16.11 0.07
N LYS A 161 4.85 15.87 -1.25
CA LYS A 161 3.72 16.18 -2.16
C LYS A 161 2.75 15.01 -2.41
N ARG A 162 2.93 13.90 -1.72
CA ARG A 162 2.11 12.69 -1.78
C ARG A 162 2.08 12.02 -0.41
N GLN A 163 1.18 11.06 -0.17
CA GLN A 163 1.29 10.25 1.05
C GLN A 163 2.64 9.52 1.08
N PRO A 164 3.46 9.69 2.15
CA PRO A 164 4.69 8.94 2.35
C PRO A 164 4.37 7.53 2.84
N LEU A 165 3.89 6.72 1.91
CA LEU A 165 3.56 5.30 2.10
C LEU A 165 4.28 4.49 1.04
N HIS A 166 4.99 3.44 1.48
CA HIS A 166 5.83 2.62 0.64
C HIS A 166 5.66 1.13 0.97
N SER A 167 5.28 0.32 -0.01
CA SER A 167 5.25 -1.15 0.09
C SER A 167 6.69 -1.66 0.03
N PHE A 168 7.34 -1.74 1.19
CA PHE A 168 8.76 -1.95 1.34
C PHE A 168 9.17 -3.39 1.00
N GLN A 169 8.44 -4.38 1.56
CA GLN A 169 8.82 -5.79 1.41
C GLN A 169 7.60 -6.67 1.17
N LEU A 170 7.77 -7.67 0.33
CA LEU A 170 6.80 -8.73 0.05
C LEU A 170 7.47 -10.09 0.25
N GLU A 171 6.86 -10.94 1.09
CA GLU A 171 7.28 -12.33 1.30
C GLU A 171 6.15 -13.28 0.90
N PHE A 172 6.47 -14.27 0.07
CA PHE A 172 5.51 -15.26 -0.43
C PHE A 172 6.21 -16.50 -0.94
N ALA A 173 5.49 -17.61 -1.08
CA ALA A 173 6.02 -18.80 -1.75
C ALA A 173 5.92 -18.66 -3.28
N HIS A 174 7.01 -18.95 -4.00
CA HIS A 174 7.00 -18.93 -5.46
C HIS A 174 5.95 -19.92 -6.01
N PRO A 175 5.05 -19.50 -6.91
CA PRO A 175 3.85 -20.27 -7.25
C PRO A 175 4.13 -21.59 -7.98
N VAL A 176 5.34 -21.81 -8.49
CA VAL A 176 5.73 -23.02 -9.22
C VAL A 176 6.71 -23.86 -8.40
N THR A 177 7.78 -23.25 -7.86
CA THR A 177 8.85 -23.97 -7.14
C THR A 177 8.55 -24.18 -5.67
N GLY A 178 7.66 -23.36 -5.08
CA GLY A 178 7.37 -23.35 -3.64
C GLY A 178 8.46 -22.68 -2.79
N GLU A 179 9.54 -22.18 -3.39
CA GLU A 179 10.62 -21.49 -2.67
C GLU A 179 10.13 -20.20 -2.04
N ASN A 180 10.61 -19.91 -0.84
CA ASN A 180 10.30 -18.64 -0.18
C ASN A 180 10.99 -17.48 -0.90
N MET A 181 10.18 -16.52 -1.33
CA MET A 181 10.60 -15.28 -1.96
C MET A 181 10.51 -14.13 -0.96
N CYS A 182 11.57 -13.35 -0.87
CA CYS A 182 11.58 -12.07 -0.14
C CYS A 182 12.06 -10.97 -1.08
N ILE A 183 11.18 -10.06 -1.44
CA ILE A 183 11.44 -8.98 -2.40
C ILE A 183 11.32 -7.65 -1.68
N THR A 184 12.39 -6.87 -1.70
CA THR A 184 12.44 -5.53 -1.10
C THR A 184 12.50 -4.47 -2.19
N ALA A 185 11.67 -3.45 -2.08
CA ALA A 185 11.72 -2.27 -2.94
C ALA A 185 12.60 -1.19 -2.30
N PRO A 186 13.48 -0.51 -3.07
CA PRO A 186 14.28 0.57 -2.54
C PRO A 186 13.38 1.74 -2.10
N VAL A 187 13.72 2.35 -0.96
CA VAL A 187 13.00 3.53 -0.47
C VAL A 187 13.22 4.70 -1.43
N PRO A 188 12.17 5.40 -1.89
CA PRO A 188 12.30 6.53 -2.81
C PRO A 188 13.03 7.72 -2.15
N GLU A 189 13.78 8.48 -2.94
CA GLU A 189 14.52 9.66 -2.46
C GLU A 189 13.61 10.69 -1.80
N ASP A 190 12.44 10.98 -2.42
CA ASP A 190 11.48 11.94 -1.87
C ASP A 190 10.93 11.54 -0.49
N PHE A 191 10.85 10.23 -0.22
CA PHE A 191 10.45 9.69 1.07
C PHE A 191 11.59 9.85 2.10
N ALA A 192 12.81 9.49 1.73
CA ALA A 192 13.98 9.65 2.60
C ALA A 192 14.23 11.13 2.94
N ASP A 193 14.19 12.01 1.93
CA ASP A 193 14.31 13.45 2.08
C ASP A 193 13.22 14.04 2.99
N ALA A 194 11.97 13.58 2.85
CA ALA A 194 10.86 14.06 3.65
C ALA A 194 11.08 13.79 5.15
N PHE A 195 11.65 12.64 5.50
CA PHE A 195 11.95 12.32 6.89
C PHE A 195 13.07 13.20 7.47
N HIS A 196 14.04 13.61 6.65
CA HIS A 196 15.11 14.51 7.09
C HIS A 196 14.73 16.00 7.08
N ARG A 197 13.63 16.37 6.44
CA ARG A 197 13.11 17.76 6.38
C ARG A 197 11.96 18.02 7.35
N SER A 198 11.46 16.98 7.98
CA SER A 198 10.27 17.03 8.84
C SER A 198 10.53 17.57 10.26
#